data_cb0d27a734aca005d6ec92d313299fa3
#
_entry.id   cb0d27a734aca005d6ec92d313299fa3
#
_cell.length_a   1.000
_cell.length_b   1.000
_cell.length_c   1.000
_cell.angle_alpha   90.00
_cell.angle_beta   90.00
_cell.angle_gamma   90.00
#
_symmetry.space_group_name_H-M   'P 1'
#
loop_
_entity.id
_entity.type
_entity.pdbx_description
1 polymer ?
#
loop_
_entity_poly.entity_id
_entity_poly.type
_entity_poly.pdbx_seq_one_letter_code
_entity_poly.pdbx_strand_id
1 'polypeptide(L)'
;MKNRFKNIFITTITLGVLISISQSVKAATNDVAVLEEKDTSLSFDLGGEFRLRQELAHNIPGMPGGPNSVLPKKYKKNLNHFRFRTQVWGRIDWDKYTLFTRIANECREHIVKNGVRRKDRAYNFPDEVFLDNLYLEGRGLVDDFIDFRIGRFDMFGAQGSLFELDHIFVDGTPYDGSRSLYTDMANITFHTTENSQLDTFFLYDSSRNDIRWGTPQSRGRALNAIHAGDDADMDEWGGGVVWSQKAFDGALPYKLYSIYKHNEDFSHKNRRYPDKQTTTIGVKLLPQITDELSFDLEGAKQFGSFSNNKQVGGYMGYAAVDFHPKFKGEIKPYAKLSVLYLSGSKHTYDPDHNDTSWDPMWSRGDTSDSELFQYGTYYGFGWNSNMIHPKLKLGSKFGKYHSLYISSGPMFADKQDGYGRADGDGTSRYKGLKSIARYDFPLLIAPKDASGVSRFEIYCHIIGELFNPGNYYETSRPAYFIRWQVTFKF
;
A
#
# COMPACT_ATOMS: atom_id res chain seq x y z
N MET A 1 10.65 -12.67 27.83
CA MET A 1 12.05 -12.98 27.45
C MET A 1 12.21 -13.29 25.95
N LYS A 2 11.28 -13.98 25.29
CA LYS A 2 11.32 -14.30 23.85
C LYS A 2 11.41 -13.07 22.92
N ASN A 3 10.70 -11.98 23.21
CA ASN A 3 10.65 -10.79 22.32
C ASN A 3 11.94 -9.95 22.34
N ARG A 4 12.76 -10.01 23.39
CA ARG A 4 14.06 -9.31 23.40
C ARG A 4 15.09 -9.95 22.45
N PHE A 5 15.02 -11.25 22.24
CA PHE A 5 15.95 -11.96 21.35
C PHE A 5 15.66 -11.72 19.86
N LYS A 6 14.38 -11.60 19.45
CA LYS A 6 14.01 -11.35 18.05
C LYS A 6 14.49 -9.97 17.56
N ASN A 7 14.26 -8.91 18.34
CA ASN A 7 14.70 -7.55 17.97
C ASN A 7 16.22 -7.41 17.99
N ILE A 8 16.92 -8.13 18.88
CA ILE A 8 18.38 -8.17 18.90
C ILE A 8 18.91 -8.85 17.64
N PHE A 9 18.25 -9.89 17.14
CA PHE A 9 18.72 -10.64 15.98
C PHE A 9 18.67 -9.81 14.69
N ILE A 10 17.56 -9.10 14.42
CA ILE A 10 17.44 -8.22 13.24
C ILE A 10 18.39 -7.04 13.34
N THR A 11 18.44 -6.35 14.49
CA THR A 11 19.37 -5.24 14.71
C THR A 11 20.82 -5.69 14.62
N THR A 12 21.13 -6.91 15.08
CA THR A 12 22.48 -7.46 15.05
C THR A 12 22.91 -7.85 13.64
N ILE A 13 21.99 -8.38 12.79
CA ILE A 13 22.29 -8.67 11.39
C ILE A 13 22.53 -7.36 10.63
N THR A 14 21.67 -6.36 10.78
CA THR A 14 21.83 -5.06 10.11
C THR A 14 23.10 -4.34 10.57
N LEU A 15 23.37 -4.35 11.86
CA LEU A 15 24.58 -3.75 12.42
C LEU A 15 25.85 -4.57 12.04
N GLY A 16 25.75 -5.89 12.04
CA GLY A 16 26.84 -6.78 11.63
C GLY A 16 27.22 -6.60 10.16
N VAL A 17 26.23 -6.45 9.27
CA VAL A 17 26.44 -6.14 7.85
C VAL A 17 27.05 -4.76 7.68
N LEU A 18 26.57 -3.72 8.39
CA LEU A 18 27.13 -2.38 8.36
C LEU A 18 28.59 -2.33 8.91
N ILE A 19 28.88 -3.05 9.98
CA ILE A 19 30.23 -3.12 10.55
C ILE A 19 31.16 -3.92 9.60
N SER A 20 30.71 -5.00 9.01
CA SER A 20 31.47 -5.78 8.02
C SER A 20 31.76 -4.94 6.77
N ILE A 21 30.79 -4.17 6.28
CA ILE A 21 30.98 -3.24 5.17
C ILE A 21 31.98 -2.14 5.55
N SER A 22 31.88 -1.55 6.75
CA SER A 22 32.82 -0.52 7.21
C SER A 22 34.26 -1.03 7.38
N GLN A 23 34.42 -2.26 7.81
CA GLN A 23 35.74 -2.90 7.91
C GLN A 23 36.28 -3.29 6.53
N SER A 24 35.43 -3.77 5.61
CA SER A 24 35.84 -4.06 4.23
C SER A 24 36.21 -2.80 3.47
N VAL A 25 35.50 -1.70 3.66
CA VAL A 25 35.85 -0.38 3.09
C VAL A 25 37.18 0.11 3.65
N LYS A 26 37.44 -0.02 4.96
CA LYS A 26 38.76 0.34 5.55
C LYS A 26 39.89 -0.57 5.09
N ALA A 27 39.65 -1.86 4.91
CA ALA A 27 40.63 -2.79 4.37
C ALA A 27 40.94 -2.48 2.90
N ALA A 28 39.89 -2.24 2.08
CA ALA A 28 40.05 -1.88 0.67
C ALA A 28 40.78 -0.55 0.45
N THR A 29 40.67 0.43 1.37
CA THR A 29 41.42 1.69 1.28
C THR A 29 42.91 1.54 1.63
N ASN A 30 43.31 0.51 2.34
CA ASN A 30 44.72 0.24 2.67
C ASN A 30 45.42 -0.65 1.63
N ASP A 31 44.70 -1.45 0.83
CA ASP A 31 45.26 -2.34 -0.18
C ASP A 31 45.21 -1.77 -1.62
N VAL A 32 44.85 -0.49 -1.79
CA VAL A 32 44.69 0.18 -3.11
C VAL A 32 46.01 0.48 -3.82
N ALA A 33 47.11 -0.16 -3.45
CA ALA A 33 48.38 0.12 -4.13
C ALA A 33 48.69 -0.76 -5.34
N VAL A 34 47.98 -1.82 -5.65
CA VAL A 34 48.21 -2.63 -6.89
C VAL A 34 46.98 -3.45 -7.29
N LEU A 35 45.94 -2.85 -7.80
CA LEU A 35 44.97 -3.53 -8.65
C LEU A 35 44.52 -2.57 -9.74
N GLU A 36 44.57 -3.03 -11.00
CA GLU A 36 44.09 -2.33 -12.18
C GLU A 36 42.74 -1.66 -11.90
N GLU A 37 42.64 -0.37 -12.25
CA GLU A 37 41.43 0.46 -12.19
C GLU A 37 40.27 -0.22 -12.92
N LYS A 38 39.56 -1.10 -12.25
CA LYS A 38 38.16 -1.35 -12.59
C LYS A 38 37.40 -0.15 -12.06
N ASP A 39 36.88 0.62 -12.96
CA ASP A 39 36.16 1.90 -12.71
C ASP A 39 34.91 1.62 -11.84
N THR A 40 35.12 1.35 -10.54
CA THR A 40 34.05 1.19 -9.55
C THR A 40 33.63 2.57 -9.12
N SER A 41 32.80 3.23 -9.92
CA SER A 41 32.28 4.56 -9.63
C SER A 41 31.34 4.49 -8.42
N LEU A 42 31.83 4.99 -7.28
CA LEU A 42 31.00 5.28 -6.12
C LEU A 42 30.21 6.54 -6.41
N SER A 43 28.87 6.46 -6.38
CA SER A 43 28.01 7.62 -6.55
C SER A 43 27.12 7.85 -5.32
N PHE A 44 26.85 9.13 -5.05
CA PHE A 44 25.96 9.56 -3.97
C PHE A 44 24.83 10.39 -4.56
N ASP A 45 23.61 10.11 -4.13
CA ASP A 45 22.43 10.89 -4.44
C ASP A 45 21.70 11.25 -3.15
N LEU A 46 21.27 12.51 -3.07
CA LEU A 46 20.55 13.05 -1.92
C LEU A 46 19.34 13.83 -2.42
N GLY A 47 18.21 13.63 -1.81
CA GLY A 47 17.03 14.38 -2.19
C GLY A 47 15.96 14.36 -1.11
N GLY A 48 14.86 15.01 -1.42
CA GLY A 48 13.76 15.12 -0.48
C GLY A 48 12.44 15.45 -1.13
N GLU A 49 11.41 15.32 -0.30
CA GLU A 49 10.05 15.69 -0.64
C GLU A 49 9.42 16.42 0.54
N PHE A 50 8.79 17.55 0.26
CA PHE A 50 7.86 18.20 1.17
C PHE A 50 6.46 18.20 0.55
N ARG A 51 5.48 17.68 1.27
CA ARG A 51 4.10 17.59 0.83
C ARG A 51 3.18 18.34 1.79
N LEU A 52 2.39 19.24 1.23
CA LEU A 52 1.29 19.91 1.91
C LEU A 52 -0.02 19.53 1.24
N ARG A 53 -1.01 19.14 2.04
CA ARG A 53 -2.36 18.87 1.55
C ARG A 53 -3.42 19.28 2.55
N GLN A 54 -4.59 19.63 2.05
CA GLN A 54 -5.80 19.77 2.85
C GLN A 54 -6.80 18.71 2.46
N GLU A 55 -7.37 18.07 3.45
CA GLU A 55 -8.37 17.03 3.28
C GLU A 55 -9.67 17.44 3.97
N LEU A 56 -10.73 17.40 3.18
CA LEU A 56 -12.11 17.68 3.59
C LEU A 56 -12.92 16.41 3.36
N ALA A 57 -13.47 15.85 4.41
CA ALA A 57 -14.37 14.71 4.27
C ALA A 57 -15.64 14.93 5.09
N HIS A 58 -16.76 14.53 4.56
CA HIS A 58 -18.07 14.70 5.16
C HIS A 58 -18.85 13.40 5.12
N ASN A 59 -19.61 13.13 6.18
CA ASN A 59 -20.40 11.91 6.34
C ASN A 59 -19.63 10.63 6.06
N ILE A 60 -18.34 10.60 6.39
CA ILE A 60 -17.56 9.37 6.24
C ILE A 60 -18.36 8.28 6.94
N PRO A 61 -18.76 7.23 6.18
CA PRO A 61 -19.56 6.17 6.76
C PRO A 61 -18.76 5.62 7.94
N GLY A 62 -19.25 5.74 9.16
CA GLY A 62 -18.66 5.13 10.34
C GLY A 62 -18.94 3.65 10.28
N MET A 63 -17.94 2.81 10.46
CA MET A 63 -18.18 1.40 10.64
C MET A 63 -18.47 1.04 12.06
N PRO A 64 -19.38 0.09 12.26
CA PRO A 64 -19.32 -0.74 13.44
C PRO A 64 -17.98 -1.49 13.40
N GLY A 65 -17.09 -1.21 14.32
CA GLY A 65 -15.87 -1.99 14.46
C GLY A 65 -16.21 -3.37 14.97
N GLY A 66 -16.01 -4.38 14.13
CA GLY A 66 -16.18 -5.78 14.48
C GLY A 66 -17.59 -6.21 14.92
N PRO A 67 -17.83 -7.51 15.08
CA PRO A 67 -19.16 -8.07 15.35
C PRO A 67 -19.88 -7.53 16.61
N ASN A 68 -19.23 -6.74 17.45
CA ASN A 68 -19.81 -6.20 18.69
C ASN A 68 -19.61 -4.70 18.88
N SER A 69 -19.12 -3.93 17.91
CA SER A 69 -18.95 -2.51 18.06
C SER A 69 -19.87 -1.74 17.12
N VAL A 70 -21.08 -1.57 17.56
CA VAL A 70 -21.97 -0.53 17.05
C VAL A 70 -21.33 0.81 17.42
N LEU A 71 -20.68 1.49 16.47
CA LEU A 71 -20.35 2.88 16.66
C LEU A 71 -21.67 3.64 16.76
N PRO A 72 -21.94 4.37 17.84
CA PRO A 72 -23.19 5.09 17.97
C PRO A 72 -23.41 6.01 16.79
N LYS A 73 -24.64 6.14 16.32
CA LYS A 73 -25.09 7.06 15.23
C LYS A 73 -24.55 8.49 15.32
N LYS A 74 -23.89 8.86 16.42
CA LYS A 74 -23.30 10.18 16.71
C LYS A 74 -21.98 10.48 15.99
N TYR A 75 -21.28 9.52 15.46
CA TYR A 75 -19.95 9.74 14.85
C TYR A 75 -20.02 9.93 13.34
N LYS A 76 -20.75 10.98 12.92
CA LYS A 76 -20.53 11.58 11.59
C LYS A 76 -19.19 12.26 11.63
N LYS A 77 -18.12 11.62 11.19
CA LYS A 77 -16.83 12.27 11.12
C LYS A 77 -16.78 13.16 9.90
N ASN A 78 -16.83 14.44 10.16
CA ASN A 78 -16.39 15.45 9.22
C ASN A 78 -14.90 15.68 9.53
N LEU A 79 -14.06 15.51 8.54
CA LEU A 79 -12.65 15.83 8.63
C LEU A 79 -12.39 17.13 7.88
N ASN A 80 -11.63 18.00 8.46
CA ASN A 80 -11.04 19.15 7.80
C ASN A 80 -9.69 19.39 8.46
N HIS A 81 -8.62 19.05 7.78
CA HIS A 81 -7.28 19.18 8.32
C HIS A 81 -6.24 19.38 7.23
N PHE A 82 -5.16 20.01 7.58
CA PHE A 82 -3.93 19.98 6.81
C PHE A 82 -3.10 18.77 7.21
N ARG A 83 -2.39 18.22 6.24
CA ARG A 83 -1.35 17.20 6.46
C ARG A 83 -0.07 17.65 5.80
N PHE A 84 1.01 17.45 6.54
CA PHE A 84 2.35 17.76 6.11
C PHE A 84 3.15 16.47 6.16
N ARG A 85 3.92 16.20 5.12
CA ARG A 85 4.90 15.13 5.10
C ARG A 85 6.22 15.69 4.60
N THR A 86 7.30 15.38 5.31
CA THR A 86 8.66 15.62 4.87
C THR A 86 9.37 14.30 4.77
N GLN A 87 10.03 14.05 3.66
CA GLN A 87 10.90 12.90 3.47
C GLN A 87 12.26 13.40 2.98
N VAL A 88 13.33 12.86 3.54
CA VAL A 88 14.70 13.09 3.08
C VAL A 88 15.34 11.73 2.88
N TRP A 89 15.99 11.52 1.75
CA TRP A 89 16.61 10.26 1.42
C TRP A 89 18.03 10.44 0.92
N GLY A 90 18.83 9.41 1.16
CA GLY A 90 20.17 9.26 0.63
C GLY A 90 20.32 7.90 -0.02
N ARG A 91 21.08 7.89 -1.11
CA ARG A 91 21.41 6.71 -1.89
C ARG A 91 22.89 6.66 -2.14
N ILE A 92 23.49 5.50 -1.97
CA ILE A 92 24.88 5.20 -2.26
C ILE A 92 24.88 4.05 -3.24
N ASP A 93 25.42 4.25 -4.43
CA ASP A 93 25.61 3.19 -5.41
C ASP A 93 27.10 2.90 -5.55
N TRP A 94 27.47 1.62 -5.51
CA TRP A 94 28.82 1.17 -5.80
C TRP A 94 28.77 -0.17 -6.56
N ASP A 95 29.31 -0.17 -7.75
CA ASP A 95 29.26 -1.34 -8.65
C ASP A 95 27.82 -1.85 -8.80
N LYS A 96 27.56 -3.07 -8.36
CA LYS A 96 26.26 -3.75 -8.42
C LYS A 96 25.37 -3.53 -7.20
N TYR A 97 25.81 -2.74 -6.23
CA TYR A 97 25.11 -2.57 -4.94
C TYR A 97 24.56 -1.15 -4.75
N THR A 98 23.42 -1.09 -4.08
CA THR A 98 22.79 0.17 -3.66
C THR A 98 22.44 0.09 -2.17
N LEU A 99 22.87 1.07 -1.39
CA LEU A 99 22.36 1.33 -0.05
C LEU A 99 21.43 2.53 -0.11
N PHE A 100 20.20 2.35 0.32
CA PHE A 100 19.19 3.41 0.35
C PHE A 100 18.68 3.63 1.76
N THR A 101 18.52 4.90 2.16
CA THR A 101 17.88 5.29 3.41
C THR A 101 16.93 6.44 3.20
N ARG A 102 15.78 6.43 3.87
CA ARG A 102 14.79 7.51 3.89
C ARG A 102 14.25 7.71 5.29
N ILE A 103 14.28 8.95 5.72
CA ILE A 103 13.69 9.39 6.97
C ILE A 103 12.46 10.22 6.63
N ALA A 104 11.38 10.00 7.34
CA ALA A 104 10.12 10.69 7.13
C ALA A 104 9.57 11.30 8.42
N ASN A 105 8.85 12.39 8.23
CA ASN A 105 8.01 13.01 9.26
C ASN A 105 6.62 13.23 8.69
N GLU A 106 5.59 12.96 9.46
CA GLU A 106 4.23 13.33 9.11
C GLU A 106 3.51 13.95 10.30
N CYS A 107 2.80 15.04 10.05
CA CYS A 107 1.93 15.65 11.05
C CYS A 107 0.61 16.11 10.44
N ARG A 108 -0.39 16.30 11.31
CA ARG A 108 -1.73 16.78 10.94
C ARG A 108 -2.11 17.98 11.82
N GLU A 109 -2.63 19.01 11.19
CA GLU A 109 -3.22 20.16 11.85
C GLU A 109 -4.72 20.21 11.52
N HIS A 110 -5.56 19.98 12.54
CA HIS A 110 -7.00 20.02 12.36
C HIS A 110 -7.52 21.45 12.32
N ILE A 111 -8.22 21.81 11.26
CA ILE A 111 -8.94 23.09 11.19
C ILE A 111 -10.14 23.02 12.12
N VAL A 112 -10.19 23.99 13.01
CA VAL A 112 -11.18 24.02 14.07
C VAL A 112 -12.55 24.44 13.54
N LYS A 113 -13.57 23.66 13.85
CA LYS A 113 -14.96 24.08 13.66
C LYS A 113 -15.36 25.00 14.82
N ASN A 114 -15.81 26.23 14.53
CA ASN A 114 -16.31 27.22 15.49
C ASN A 114 -15.29 27.77 16.52
N GLY A 115 -14.03 27.93 16.14
CA GLY A 115 -13.04 28.60 17.00
C GLY A 115 -12.56 27.78 18.22
N VAL A 116 -13.04 26.57 18.40
CA VAL A 116 -12.61 25.69 19.51
C VAL A 116 -11.52 24.75 19.02
N ARG A 117 -10.26 24.99 19.41
CA ARG A 117 -9.18 24.00 19.25
C ARG A 117 -9.55 22.76 20.06
N ARG A 118 -9.63 21.61 19.42
CA ARG A 118 -9.61 20.35 20.15
C ARG A 118 -8.22 20.18 20.75
N LYS A 119 -8.08 20.45 22.04
CA LYS A 119 -6.82 20.36 22.79
C LYS A 119 -6.19 18.96 22.78
N ASP A 120 -6.96 17.97 22.39
CA ASP A 120 -6.65 16.55 22.58
C ASP A 120 -6.02 15.86 21.39
N ARG A 121 -5.88 16.53 20.23
CA ARG A 121 -5.34 15.91 19.00
C ARG A 121 -4.64 16.88 18.03
N ALA A 122 -4.11 17.97 18.51
CA ALA A 122 -3.21 18.78 17.70
C ALA A 122 -1.83 18.09 17.71
N TYR A 123 -1.46 17.49 16.62
CA TYR A 123 -0.10 17.04 16.42
C TYR A 123 0.74 18.27 16.08
N ASN A 124 1.63 18.67 16.97
CA ASN A 124 2.55 19.76 16.70
C ASN A 124 3.64 19.28 15.73
N PHE A 125 4.06 20.14 14.80
CA PHE A 125 5.20 19.88 13.94
C PHE A 125 6.51 20.15 14.68
N PRO A 126 7.54 19.28 14.54
CA PRO A 126 7.52 17.90 14.03
C PRO A 126 7.01 16.93 15.10
N ASP A 127 5.95 16.19 14.80
CA ASP A 127 5.33 15.28 15.77
C ASP A 127 6.20 14.03 15.99
N GLU A 128 6.58 13.39 14.91
CA GLU A 128 7.48 12.23 14.93
C GLU A 128 8.38 12.22 13.70
N VAL A 129 9.57 11.71 13.88
CA VAL A 129 10.51 11.38 12.79
C VAL A 129 10.74 9.88 12.84
N PHE A 130 10.61 9.19 11.74
CA PHE A 130 10.75 7.74 11.69
C PHE A 130 11.60 7.30 10.50
N LEU A 131 12.25 6.14 10.66
CA LEU A 131 12.99 5.49 9.60
C LEU A 131 12.00 4.79 8.68
N ASP A 132 11.80 5.36 7.52
CA ASP A 132 10.80 4.96 6.54
C ASP A 132 11.36 3.85 5.62
N ASN A 133 12.57 4.03 5.12
CA ASN A 133 13.29 3.02 4.35
C ASN A 133 14.74 2.90 4.83
N LEU A 134 15.24 1.68 4.84
CA LEU A 134 16.65 1.33 4.98
C LEU A 134 16.87 -0.05 4.39
N TYR A 135 17.45 -0.11 3.20
CA TYR A 135 17.70 -1.38 2.54
C TYR A 135 19.01 -1.41 1.77
N LEU A 136 19.54 -2.60 1.64
CA LEU A 136 20.62 -2.95 0.72
C LEU A 136 20.03 -3.70 -0.47
N GLU A 137 20.43 -3.33 -1.68
CA GLU A 137 20.07 -3.98 -2.91
C GLU A 137 21.33 -4.39 -3.67
N GLY A 138 21.32 -5.57 -4.27
CA GLY A 138 22.34 -6.03 -5.23
C GLY A 138 21.65 -6.43 -6.52
N ARG A 139 22.21 -6.03 -7.66
CA ARG A 139 21.66 -6.30 -8.99
C ARG A 139 22.67 -6.93 -9.90
N GLY A 140 22.20 -7.81 -10.78
CA GLY A 140 23.01 -8.48 -11.79
C GLY A 140 24.15 -9.29 -11.20
N LEU A 141 23.94 -9.94 -10.07
CA LEU A 141 24.92 -10.81 -9.43
C LEU A 141 24.93 -12.16 -10.15
N VAL A 142 26.07 -12.85 -10.06
CA VAL A 142 26.26 -14.20 -10.66
C VAL A 142 25.82 -14.18 -12.14
N ASP A 143 26.52 -13.40 -12.97
CA ASP A 143 26.27 -13.27 -14.41
C ASP A 143 24.83 -12.80 -14.71
N ASP A 144 24.35 -11.80 -13.99
CA ASP A 144 23.03 -11.20 -14.09
C ASP A 144 21.85 -12.14 -13.74
N PHE A 145 22.16 -13.27 -13.08
CA PHE A 145 21.15 -14.25 -12.71
C PHE A 145 20.40 -13.90 -11.43
N ILE A 146 21.00 -13.14 -10.49
CA ILE A 146 20.43 -12.87 -9.17
C ILE A 146 20.38 -11.38 -8.86
N ASP A 147 19.19 -10.89 -8.46
CA ASP A 147 19.00 -9.64 -7.75
C ASP A 147 18.53 -9.93 -6.33
N PHE A 148 18.86 -9.06 -5.39
CA PHE A 148 18.27 -9.11 -4.06
C PHE A 148 17.99 -7.71 -3.51
N ARG A 149 17.02 -7.63 -2.59
CA ARG A 149 16.79 -6.46 -1.74
C ARG A 149 16.46 -6.94 -0.34
N ILE A 150 17.16 -6.40 0.66
CA ILE A 150 16.97 -6.79 2.06
C ILE A 150 16.94 -5.54 2.95
N GLY A 151 16.00 -5.47 3.87
CA GLY A 151 15.83 -4.38 4.83
C GLY A 151 14.40 -3.89 4.88
N ARG A 152 14.25 -2.62 5.22
CA ARG A 152 12.97 -1.93 5.32
C ARG A 152 12.69 -1.17 4.04
N PHE A 153 11.59 -1.46 3.37
CA PHE A 153 11.20 -0.74 2.15
C PHE A 153 9.70 -0.75 1.89
N ASP A 154 9.26 0.15 1.02
CA ASP A 154 7.86 0.29 0.65
C ASP A 154 7.38 -0.92 -0.17
N MET A 155 6.15 -1.35 0.09
CA MET A 155 5.47 -2.33 -0.74
C MET A 155 4.92 -1.76 -2.04
N PHE A 156 4.92 -0.45 -2.18
CA PHE A 156 4.42 0.25 -3.35
C PHE A 156 5.53 1.16 -3.90
N GLY A 157 5.79 1.04 -5.17
CA GLY A 157 6.80 1.83 -5.86
C GLY A 157 6.22 2.65 -7.01
N ALA A 158 7.10 3.29 -7.78
CA ALA A 158 6.72 4.09 -8.95
C ALA A 158 5.98 3.29 -10.03
N GLN A 159 6.13 1.97 -10.03
CA GLN A 159 5.52 1.05 -11.00
C GLN A 159 4.25 0.35 -10.49
N GLY A 160 3.82 0.64 -9.28
CA GLY A 160 2.68 -0.03 -8.63
C GLY A 160 3.08 -0.79 -7.37
N SER A 161 2.25 -1.74 -6.96
CA SER A 161 2.51 -2.61 -5.81
C SER A 161 3.64 -3.59 -6.07
N LEU A 162 4.20 -4.12 -4.98
CA LEU A 162 5.26 -5.14 -5.05
C LEU A 162 4.79 -6.33 -5.90
N PHE A 163 5.63 -6.76 -6.84
CA PHE A 163 5.33 -7.79 -7.85
C PHE A 163 4.12 -7.49 -8.74
N GLU A 164 3.58 -6.26 -8.75
CA GLU A 164 2.35 -5.87 -9.45
C GLU A 164 1.12 -6.68 -9.01
N LEU A 165 1.10 -7.09 -7.74
CA LEU A 165 -0.01 -7.80 -7.11
C LEU A 165 -0.84 -6.83 -6.25
N ASP A 166 -1.62 -5.98 -6.92
CA ASP A 166 -2.30 -4.81 -6.36
C ASP A 166 -3.40 -5.15 -5.33
N HIS A 167 -3.82 -6.42 -5.25
CA HIS A 167 -4.83 -6.87 -4.28
C HIS A 167 -4.22 -7.51 -3.02
N ILE A 168 -2.88 -7.64 -2.98
CA ILE A 168 -2.12 -8.25 -1.88
C ILE A 168 -1.17 -7.24 -1.23
N PHE A 169 -0.50 -6.42 -2.03
CA PHE A 169 0.51 -5.46 -1.61
C PHE A 169 0.12 -4.04 -1.99
N VAL A 170 -0.95 -3.52 -1.39
CA VAL A 170 -1.36 -2.13 -1.56
C VAL A 170 -0.91 -1.31 -0.37
N ASP A 171 -0.07 -0.32 -0.62
CA ASP A 171 0.39 0.63 0.39
C ASP A 171 -0.63 1.74 0.58
N GLY A 172 -1.18 1.82 1.77
CA GLY A 172 -2.07 2.89 2.20
C GLY A 172 -3.20 3.19 1.22
N THR A 173 -3.39 4.46 0.85
CA THR A 173 -4.15 4.80 -0.35
C THR A 173 -3.29 4.59 -1.56
N PRO A 174 -3.82 3.98 -2.62
CA PRO A 174 -3.18 4.00 -3.92
C PRO A 174 -2.77 5.44 -4.25
N TYR A 175 -1.49 5.65 -4.45
CA TYR A 175 -0.87 6.94 -4.82
C TYR A 175 -0.60 7.94 -3.69
N ASP A 176 -1.08 7.72 -2.45
CA ASP A 176 -1.05 8.83 -1.52
C ASP A 176 -1.11 8.48 -0.03
N GLY A 177 -0.56 7.35 0.33
CA GLY A 177 -0.37 6.97 1.72
C GLY A 177 0.16 8.13 2.55
N SER A 178 -0.41 8.35 3.69
CA SER A 178 0.06 9.37 4.60
C SER A 178 1.33 8.95 5.30
N ARG A 179 1.39 7.71 5.65
CA ARG A 179 2.56 7.00 6.12
C ARG A 179 2.86 5.94 5.10
N SER A 180 4.08 5.87 4.63
CA SER A 180 4.53 4.75 3.81
C SER A 180 4.32 3.47 4.60
N LEU A 181 3.76 2.48 3.96
CA LEU A 181 3.70 1.15 4.52
C LEU A 181 4.99 0.44 4.14
N TYR A 182 5.91 0.49 5.04
CA TYR A 182 7.15 -0.25 4.95
C TYR A 182 7.00 -1.59 5.65
N THR A 183 7.71 -2.57 5.14
CA THR A 183 7.91 -3.86 5.79
C THR A 183 9.38 -4.16 5.90
N ASP A 184 9.73 -4.91 6.92
CA ASP A 184 11.05 -5.51 7.01
C ASP A 184 11.02 -6.80 6.18
N MET A 185 11.71 -6.80 5.04
CA MET A 185 11.60 -7.84 4.01
C MET A 185 12.96 -8.23 3.44
N ALA A 186 13.07 -9.47 3.04
CA ALA A 186 14.10 -9.96 2.14
C ALA A 186 13.43 -10.45 0.86
N ASN A 187 13.87 -9.94 -0.28
CA ASN A 187 13.44 -10.39 -1.60
C ASN A 187 14.67 -10.84 -2.41
N ILE A 188 14.54 -11.97 -3.12
CA ILE A 188 15.53 -12.46 -4.07
C ILE A 188 14.82 -12.75 -5.37
N THR A 189 15.33 -12.19 -6.46
CA THR A 189 14.84 -12.39 -7.83
C THR A 189 15.85 -13.21 -8.59
N PHE A 190 15.41 -14.31 -9.19
CA PHE A 190 16.20 -15.15 -10.10
C PHE A 190 15.75 -14.89 -11.53
N HIS A 191 16.63 -14.39 -12.37
CA HIS A 191 16.40 -14.18 -13.79
C HIS A 191 16.64 -15.49 -14.56
N THR A 192 15.59 -16.31 -14.66
CA THR A 192 15.71 -17.67 -15.20
C THR A 192 15.89 -17.69 -16.72
N THR A 193 15.33 -16.71 -17.41
CA THR A 193 15.57 -16.41 -18.83
C THR A 193 15.36 -14.93 -19.08
N GLU A 194 15.63 -14.42 -20.29
CA GLU A 194 15.33 -13.04 -20.69
C GLU A 194 13.84 -12.67 -20.53
N ASN A 195 12.96 -13.67 -20.56
CA ASN A 195 11.51 -13.51 -20.51
C ASN A 195 10.86 -14.04 -19.23
N SER A 196 11.64 -14.54 -18.28
CA SER A 196 11.09 -15.13 -17.06
C SER A 196 11.94 -14.87 -15.83
N GLN A 197 11.26 -14.64 -14.70
CA GLN A 197 11.89 -14.47 -13.40
C GLN A 197 11.09 -15.18 -12.31
N LEU A 198 11.79 -15.59 -11.27
CA LEU A 198 11.23 -16.11 -10.04
C LEU A 198 11.61 -15.18 -8.88
N ASP A 199 10.64 -14.54 -8.30
CA ASP A 199 10.79 -13.76 -7.07
C ASP A 199 10.48 -14.66 -5.87
N THR A 200 11.33 -14.61 -4.86
CA THR A 200 11.11 -15.24 -3.57
C THR A 200 11.24 -14.21 -2.49
N PHE A 201 10.35 -14.19 -1.51
CA PHE A 201 10.41 -13.20 -0.46
C PHE A 201 10.00 -13.77 0.90
N PHE A 202 10.51 -13.13 1.93
CA PHE A 202 10.09 -13.28 3.31
C PHE A 202 9.92 -11.90 3.92
N LEU A 203 8.85 -11.68 4.66
CA LEU A 203 8.59 -10.43 5.37
C LEU A 203 8.18 -10.69 6.82
N TYR A 204 8.51 -9.72 7.65
CA TYR A 204 8.08 -9.66 9.04
C TYR A 204 7.57 -8.25 9.34
N ASP A 205 6.34 -8.14 9.78
CA ASP A 205 5.68 -6.89 10.11
C ASP A 205 5.26 -6.94 11.58
N SER A 206 6.06 -6.30 12.42
CA SER A 206 5.80 -6.25 13.85
C SER A 206 4.80 -5.15 14.19
N SER A 207 3.87 -5.43 15.06
CA SER A 207 2.95 -4.47 15.64
C SER A 207 3.63 -3.26 16.29
N ARG A 208 4.91 -3.38 16.63
CA ARG A 208 5.75 -2.34 17.25
C ARG A 208 6.95 -1.93 16.41
N ASN A 209 6.84 -2.04 15.12
CA ASN A 209 7.96 -1.91 14.19
C ASN A 209 8.30 -0.45 13.84
N ASP A 210 8.23 0.47 14.79
CA ASP A 210 8.57 1.86 14.54
C ASP A 210 9.95 2.21 15.09
N ILE A 211 10.91 2.51 14.22
CA ILE A 211 12.16 3.19 14.61
C ILE A 211 11.87 4.69 14.56
N ARG A 212 11.62 5.30 15.70
CA ARG A 212 11.20 6.70 15.83
C ARG A 212 12.13 7.51 16.72
N TRP A 213 12.18 8.79 16.41
CA TRP A 213 12.77 9.83 17.24
C TRP A 213 11.72 10.90 17.54
N GLY A 214 11.51 11.24 18.81
CA GLY A 214 10.55 12.26 19.24
C GLY A 214 9.72 11.83 20.45
N THR A 215 8.92 12.72 20.97
CA THR A 215 8.03 12.43 22.10
C THR A 215 6.83 11.61 21.65
N PRO A 216 6.57 10.45 22.23
CA PRO A 216 5.42 9.64 21.89
C PRO A 216 4.15 10.24 22.47
N GLN A 217 3.56 11.26 21.85
CA GLN A 217 2.20 11.70 22.21
C GLN A 217 1.12 10.83 21.56
N SER A 218 1.43 10.18 20.46
CA SER A 218 0.65 9.05 20.00
C SER A 218 1.45 7.79 20.34
N ARG A 219 1.01 7.02 21.30
CA ARG A 219 1.43 5.63 21.35
C ARG A 219 1.16 5.08 19.98
N GLY A 220 2.21 4.84 19.21
CA GLY A 220 2.10 4.41 17.84
C GLY A 220 1.32 3.14 17.81
N ARG A 221 0.15 3.32 17.31
CA ARG A 221 -0.67 2.20 16.94
C ARG A 221 -0.05 1.68 15.69
N ALA A 222 0.37 0.46 15.75
CA ALA A 222 0.84 -0.24 14.59
C ALA A 222 -0.14 0.03 13.43
N LEU A 223 0.38 0.40 12.30
CA LEU A 223 -0.40 0.55 11.07
C LEU A 223 -1.12 -0.75 10.69
N ASN A 224 -0.68 -1.86 11.26
CA ASN A 224 -1.22 -3.20 11.13
C ASN A 224 -2.58 -3.39 11.78
N ALA A 225 -3.03 -2.44 12.56
CA ALA A 225 -4.33 -2.46 13.19
C ALA A 225 -5.47 -2.12 12.21
N ILE A 226 -5.52 -2.74 11.03
CA ILE A 226 -6.69 -2.63 10.16
C ILE A 226 -7.94 -3.13 10.90
N HIS A 227 -7.76 -4.02 11.84
CA HIS A 227 -8.84 -4.67 12.58
C HIS A 227 -8.92 -4.27 14.03
N ALA A 228 -7.96 -3.52 14.51
CA ALA A 228 -7.85 -3.23 15.90
C ALA A 228 -8.19 -1.77 16.18
N GLY A 229 -9.27 -1.57 16.85
CA GLY A 229 -9.37 -0.42 17.74
C GLY A 229 -8.18 -0.50 18.68
N ASP A 230 -7.71 0.55 19.05
CA ASP A 230 -6.75 1.04 20.04
C ASP A 230 -5.70 0.12 20.72
N ASP A 231 -5.82 -1.20 20.73
CA ASP A 231 -5.01 -2.09 21.58
C ASP A 231 -4.52 -3.40 20.91
N ALA A 232 -4.58 -3.57 19.59
CA ALA A 232 -4.13 -4.81 18.98
C ALA A 232 -2.64 -4.80 18.68
N ASP A 233 -1.90 -5.53 19.46
CA ASP A 233 -0.52 -5.91 19.23
C ASP A 233 -0.51 -7.25 18.46
N MET A 234 -0.61 -7.23 17.14
CA MET A 234 -0.56 -8.42 16.30
C MET A 234 0.68 -8.36 15.42
N ASP A 235 1.58 -9.30 15.60
CA ASP A 235 2.70 -9.48 14.70
C ASP A 235 2.27 -10.32 13.49
N GLU A 236 2.76 -9.95 12.31
CA GLU A 236 2.49 -10.66 11.06
C GLU A 236 3.81 -11.07 10.40
N TRP A 237 3.86 -12.25 9.84
CA TRP A 237 5.00 -12.68 9.03
C TRP A 237 4.55 -13.61 7.92
N GLY A 238 5.39 -13.75 6.93
CA GLY A 238 5.12 -14.65 5.84
C GLY A 238 6.12 -14.53 4.73
N GLY A 239 5.76 -15.12 3.60
CA GLY A 239 6.60 -15.11 2.42
C GLY A 239 5.93 -15.82 1.28
N GLY A 240 6.61 -15.86 0.16
CA GLY A 240 6.03 -16.49 -1.02
C GLY A 240 6.97 -16.53 -2.19
N VAL A 241 6.42 -17.03 -3.27
CA VAL A 241 7.06 -17.12 -4.57
C VAL A 241 6.15 -16.53 -5.63
N VAL A 242 6.72 -15.77 -6.55
CA VAL A 242 6.04 -15.21 -7.71
C VAL A 242 6.84 -15.54 -8.95
N TRP A 243 6.28 -16.34 -9.83
CA TRP A 243 6.81 -16.62 -11.15
C TRP A 243 6.20 -15.65 -12.15
N SER A 244 7.04 -14.88 -12.83
CA SER A 244 6.64 -13.94 -13.87
C SER A 244 7.21 -14.37 -15.20
N GLN A 245 6.39 -14.38 -16.25
CA GLN A 245 6.82 -14.76 -17.60
C GLN A 245 6.18 -13.87 -18.66
N LYS A 246 6.95 -13.50 -19.67
CA LYS A 246 6.50 -12.90 -20.93
C LYS A 246 6.40 -13.99 -21.98
N ALA A 247 5.22 -14.56 -22.16
CA ALA A 247 4.99 -15.59 -23.19
C ALA A 247 4.62 -14.96 -24.52
N PHE A 248 4.81 -15.68 -25.62
CA PHE A 248 4.47 -15.29 -26.99
C PHE A 248 5.03 -13.91 -27.36
N ASP A 249 6.35 -13.75 -27.25
CA ASP A 249 7.06 -12.48 -27.52
C ASP A 249 6.50 -11.28 -26.74
N GLY A 250 5.98 -11.53 -25.54
CA GLY A 250 5.41 -10.52 -24.67
C GLY A 250 3.93 -10.21 -24.91
N ALA A 251 3.25 -10.90 -25.83
CA ALA A 251 1.83 -10.71 -26.05
C ALA A 251 0.95 -11.23 -24.89
N LEU A 252 1.48 -12.17 -24.10
CA LEU A 252 0.81 -12.71 -22.91
C LEU A 252 1.75 -12.75 -21.71
N PRO A 253 2.02 -11.63 -21.07
CA PRO A 253 2.66 -11.65 -19.75
C PRO A 253 1.73 -12.33 -18.73
N TYR A 254 2.31 -13.20 -17.89
CA TYR A 254 1.55 -13.80 -16.80
C TYR A 254 2.38 -13.95 -15.54
N LYS A 255 1.68 -14.08 -14.42
CA LYS A 255 2.27 -14.36 -13.11
C LYS A 255 1.53 -15.51 -12.45
N LEU A 256 2.29 -16.42 -11.83
CA LEU A 256 1.77 -17.45 -10.93
C LEU A 256 2.36 -17.17 -9.55
N TYR A 257 1.54 -17.23 -8.50
CA TYR A 257 2.04 -16.96 -7.17
C TYR A 257 1.46 -17.87 -6.10
N SER A 258 2.27 -18.11 -5.09
CA SER A 258 1.87 -18.77 -3.85
C SER A 258 2.46 -18.01 -2.68
N ILE A 259 1.60 -17.53 -1.78
CA ILE A 259 1.95 -16.63 -0.70
C ILE A 259 1.35 -17.15 0.59
N TYR A 260 2.19 -17.26 1.62
CA TYR A 260 1.80 -17.66 2.96
C TYR A 260 1.88 -16.47 3.91
N LYS A 261 0.88 -16.31 4.77
CA LYS A 261 0.82 -15.33 5.84
C LYS A 261 0.44 -15.98 7.16
N HIS A 262 1.12 -15.60 8.21
CA HIS A 262 0.80 -15.92 9.59
C HIS A 262 0.53 -14.64 10.37
N ASN A 263 -0.61 -14.62 11.05
CA ASN A 263 -0.97 -13.59 12.02
C ASN A 263 -0.84 -14.21 13.40
N GLU A 264 -0.01 -13.63 14.28
CA GLU A 264 0.11 -14.11 15.67
C GLU A 264 -1.17 -13.80 16.46
N ASP A 265 -1.41 -14.55 17.52
CA ASP A 265 -2.55 -14.33 18.40
C ASP A 265 -2.49 -12.97 19.08
N PHE A 266 -3.62 -12.36 19.26
CA PHE A 266 -3.71 -11.07 19.96
C PHE A 266 -4.98 -10.97 20.80
N SER A 267 -4.99 -10.05 21.74
CA SER A 267 -6.15 -9.77 22.57
C SER A 267 -6.67 -8.35 22.34
N HIS A 268 -7.96 -8.23 22.14
CA HIS A 268 -8.63 -6.94 21.98
C HIS A 268 -9.95 -6.91 22.75
N LYS A 269 -10.17 -5.90 23.59
CA LYS A 269 -11.40 -5.71 24.37
C LYS A 269 -11.88 -7.00 25.07
N ASN A 270 -11.00 -7.66 25.77
CA ASN A 270 -11.26 -8.92 26.49
C ASN A 270 -11.60 -10.13 25.60
N ARG A 271 -11.44 -10.05 24.30
CA ARG A 271 -11.53 -11.19 23.38
C ARG A 271 -10.15 -11.55 22.87
N ARG A 272 -9.80 -12.83 22.97
CA ARG A 272 -8.57 -13.38 22.36
C ARG A 272 -8.89 -13.80 20.93
N TYR A 273 -8.06 -13.37 19.99
CA TYR A 273 -8.06 -13.81 18.60
C TYR A 273 -6.91 -14.80 18.44
N PRO A 274 -7.19 -16.04 18.03
CA PRO A 274 -6.18 -17.06 17.88
C PRO A 274 -5.29 -16.77 16.66
N ASP A 275 -4.12 -17.41 16.61
CA ASP A 275 -3.28 -17.40 15.43
C ASP A 275 -4.09 -17.73 14.18
N LYS A 276 -3.79 -17.02 13.09
CA LYS A 276 -4.39 -17.25 11.78
C LYS A 276 -3.30 -17.53 10.76
N GLN A 277 -3.49 -18.58 10.00
CA GLN A 277 -2.62 -18.95 8.89
C GLN A 277 -3.43 -18.90 7.59
N THR A 278 -2.88 -18.25 6.56
CA THR A 278 -3.54 -18.10 5.27
C THR A 278 -2.52 -18.34 4.16
N THR A 279 -2.84 -19.26 3.26
CA THR A 279 -2.11 -19.45 2.00
C THR A 279 -2.96 -18.96 0.86
N THR A 280 -2.38 -18.12 -0.01
CA THR A 280 -3.00 -17.60 -1.21
C THR A 280 -2.29 -18.17 -2.42
N ILE A 281 -3.03 -18.78 -3.35
CA ILE A 281 -2.55 -19.19 -4.66
C ILE A 281 -3.31 -18.41 -5.71
N GLY A 282 -2.61 -17.85 -6.68
CA GLY A 282 -3.25 -17.05 -7.73
C GLY A 282 -2.50 -17.04 -9.06
N VAL A 283 -3.22 -16.51 -10.03
CA VAL A 283 -2.74 -16.28 -11.39
C VAL A 283 -3.16 -14.88 -11.84
N LYS A 284 -2.23 -14.19 -12.49
CA LYS A 284 -2.47 -12.91 -13.17
C LYS A 284 -2.06 -13.03 -14.63
N LEU A 285 -2.92 -12.57 -15.53
CA LEU A 285 -2.70 -12.57 -16.97
C LEU A 285 -2.84 -11.14 -17.49
N LEU A 286 -1.92 -10.69 -18.31
CA LEU A 286 -1.86 -9.34 -18.87
C LEU A 286 -1.82 -9.36 -20.40
N PRO A 287 -2.82 -9.98 -21.09
CA PRO A 287 -2.78 -10.11 -22.54
C PRO A 287 -2.88 -8.74 -23.23
N GLN A 288 -1.93 -8.51 -24.15
CA GLN A 288 -1.92 -7.37 -25.06
C GLN A 288 -2.47 -7.83 -26.40
N ILE A 289 -3.68 -7.39 -26.75
CA ILE A 289 -4.35 -7.82 -28.00
C ILE A 289 -3.93 -6.94 -29.16
N THR A 290 -3.85 -5.62 -28.91
CA THR A 290 -3.34 -4.63 -29.85
C THR A 290 -2.57 -3.57 -29.08
N ASP A 291 -1.86 -2.67 -29.77
CA ASP A 291 -1.21 -1.52 -29.11
C ASP A 291 -2.18 -0.63 -28.32
N GLU A 292 -3.47 -0.72 -28.61
CA GLU A 292 -4.51 0.11 -28.01
C GLU A 292 -5.36 -0.64 -27.01
N LEU A 293 -5.37 -1.98 -27.03
CA LEU A 293 -6.28 -2.81 -26.25
C LEU A 293 -5.51 -3.87 -25.45
N SER A 294 -5.62 -3.80 -24.15
CA SER A 294 -5.08 -4.79 -23.22
C SER A 294 -6.09 -5.24 -22.18
N PHE A 295 -5.81 -6.36 -21.56
CA PHE A 295 -6.58 -6.92 -20.47
C PHE A 295 -5.70 -7.07 -19.22
N ASP A 296 -6.32 -7.00 -18.05
CA ASP A 296 -5.71 -7.35 -16.76
C ASP A 296 -6.68 -8.30 -16.06
N LEU A 297 -6.29 -9.56 -15.96
CA LEU A 297 -7.10 -10.63 -15.39
C LEU A 297 -6.36 -11.24 -14.21
N GLU A 298 -6.96 -11.28 -13.02
CA GLU A 298 -6.36 -11.89 -11.85
C GLU A 298 -7.39 -12.75 -11.12
N GLY A 299 -6.98 -13.92 -10.68
CA GLY A 299 -7.80 -14.80 -9.85
C GLY A 299 -6.97 -15.46 -8.77
N ALA A 300 -7.51 -15.50 -7.55
CA ALA A 300 -6.83 -16.11 -6.43
C ALA A 300 -7.79 -16.84 -5.49
N LYS A 301 -7.26 -17.86 -4.83
CA LYS A 301 -7.93 -18.62 -3.79
C LYS A 301 -7.08 -18.65 -2.53
N GLN A 302 -7.73 -18.47 -1.40
CA GLN A 302 -7.16 -18.60 -0.07
C GLN A 302 -7.65 -19.84 0.62
N PHE A 303 -6.80 -20.43 1.44
CA PHE A 303 -7.11 -21.51 2.35
C PHE A 303 -6.17 -21.46 3.55
N GLY A 304 -6.66 -21.92 4.69
CA GLY A 304 -5.92 -21.89 5.94
C GLY A 304 -6.81 -22.19 7.12
N SER A 305 -6.33 -21.85 8.30
CA SER A 305 -7.08 -22.07 9.54
C SER A 305 -6.66 -21.10 10.64
N PHE A 306 -7.55 -20.97 11.60
CA PHE A 306 -7.20 -20.46 12.92
C PHE A 306 -6.63 -21.60 13.79
N SER A 307 -5.84 -21.30 14.82
CA SER A 307 -5.28 -22.29 15.74
C SER A 307 -6.33 -23.08 16.54
N ASN A 308 -7.57 -22.63 16.57
CA ASN A 308 -8.73 -23.34 17.11
C ASN A 308 -9.45 -24.26 16.10
N ASN A 309 -8.80 -24.59 14.98
CA ASN A 309 -9.29 -25.49 13.91
C ASN A 309 -10.47 -24.93 13.09
N LYS A 310 -10.78 -23.63 13.14
CA LYS A 310 -11.73 -23.02 12.22
C LYS A 310 -11.06 -22.74 10.88
N GLN A 311 -11.78 -23.00 9.80
CA GLN A 311 -11.27 -22.87 8.44
C GLN A 311 -11.25 -21.41 7.99
N VAL A 312 -10.20 -21.03 7.26
CA VAL A 312 -10.06 -19.76 6.55
C VAL A 312 -10.05 -20.06 5.06
N GLY A 313 -10.81 -19.28 4.29
CA GLY A 313 -10.83 -19.47 2.85
C GLY A 313 -11.55 -18.34 2.15
N GLY A 314 -10.92 -17.73 1.13
CA GLY A 314 -11.47 -16.63 0.38
C GLY A 314 -11.20 -16.79 -1.11
N TYR A 315 -11.87 -15.95 -1.89
CA TYR A 315 -11.69 -15.86 -3.35
C TYR A 315 -11.57 -14.39 -3.75
N MET A 316 -10.69 -14.15 -4.69
CA MET A 316 -10.57 -12.86 -5.37
C MET A 316 -10.60 -13.09 -6.87
N GLY A 317 -11.29 -12.20 -7.58
CA GLY A 317 -11.29 -12.12 -9.02
C GLY A 317 -11.23 -10.67 -9.46
N TYR A 318 -10.37 -10.38 -10.42
CA TYR A 318 -10.28 -9.09 -11.07
C TYR A 318 -10.25 -9.27 -12.57
N ALA A 319 -11.01 -8.46 -13.28
CA ALA A 319 -10.96 -8.40 -14.72
C ALA A 319 -11.07 -6.94 -15.17
N ALA A 320 -10.18 -6.53 -16.06
CA ALA A 320 -10.23 -5.21 -16.66
C ALA A 320 -9.92 -5.26 -18.15
N VAL A 321 -10.51 -4.33 -18.88
CA VAL A 321 -10.21 -3.99 -20.25
C VAL A 321 -9.70 -2.56 -20.27
N ASP A 322 -8.46 -2.37 -20.72
CA ASP A 322 -7.84 -1.07 -20.90
C ASP A 322 -7.78 -0.72 -22.39
N PHE A 323 -8.33 0.44 -22.74
CA PHE A 323 -8.34 0.95 -24.09
C PHE A 323 -7.64 2.30 -24.16
N HIS A 324 -6.57 2.38 -24.97
CA HIS A 324 -5.73 3.55 -25.19
C HIS A 324 -5.70 3.91 -26.67
N PRO A 325 -6.73 4.59 -27.19
CA PRO A 325 -6.79 4.93 -28.61
C PRO A 325 -5.63 5.82 -29.04
N LYS A 326 -5.09 5.55 -30.24
CA LYS A 326 -4.02 6.34 -30.84
C LYS A 326 -4.57 7.66 -31.35
N PHE A 327 -4.30 8.73 -30.62
CA PHE A 327 -4.62 10.10 -31.05
C PHE A 327 -3.38 10.82 -31.57
N LYS A 328 -3.57 11.59 -32.65
CA LYS A 328 -2.52 12.50 -33.13
C LYS A 328 -2.49 13.72 -32.21
N GLY A 329 -1.32 14.02 -31.60
CA GLY A 329 -1.11 15.15 -30.73
C GLY A 329 -0.80 14.81 -29.29
N GLU A 330 -0.88 15.79 -28.41
CA GLU A 330 -0.46 15.67 -27.01
C GLU A 330 -1.54 15.06 -26.09
N ILE A 331 -2.77 14.94 -26.58
CA ILE A 331 -3.89 14.35 -25.83
C ILE A 331 -3.86 12.84 -25.99
N LYS A 332 -3.79 12.13 -24.88
CA LYS A 332 -3.77 10.66 -24.83
C LYS A 332 -4.95 10.17 -23.98
N PRO A 333 -6.14 10.04 -24.58
CA PRO A 333 -7.29 9.53 -23.86
C PRO A 333 -7.13 8.03 -23.54
N TYR A 334 -7.82 7.60 -22.50
CA TYR A 334 -7.95 6.20 -22.17
C TYR A 334 -9.29 5.89 -21.52
N ALA A 335 -9.71 4.64 -21.63
CA ALA A 335 -10.86 4.10 -20.96
C ALA A 335 -10.51 2.76 -20.33
N LYS A 336 -10.94 2.54 -19.08
CA LYS A 336 -10.79 1.26 -18.37
C LYS A 336 -12.13 0.82 -17.83
N LEU A 337 -12.59 -0.34 -18.23
CA LEU A 337 -13.72 -1.03 -17.64
C LEU A 337 -13.18 -2.17 -16.78
N SER A 338 -13.54 -2.21 -15.52
CA SER A 338 -13.05 -3.25 -14.62
C SER A 338 -14.15 -3.79 -13.71
N VAL A 339 -13.96 -5.00 -13.20
CA VAL A 339 -14.75 -5.57 -12.13
C VAL A 339 -13.81 -6.23 -11.13
N LEU A 340 -13.98 -5.90 -9.85
CA LEU A 340 -13.30 -6.53 -8.72
C LEU A 340 -14.32 -7.34 -7.94
N TYR A 341 -13.99 -8.59 -7.64
CA TYR A 341 -14.72 -9.48 -6.77
C TYR A 341 -13.86 -9.90 -5.58
N LEU A 342 -14.34 -9.68 -4.38
CA LEU A 342 -13.74 -10.14 -3.12
C LEU A 342 -14.82 -10.88 -2.33
N SER A 343 -14.60 -12.15 -2.06
CA SER A 343 -15.57 -12.97 -1.33
C SER A 343 -15.83 -12.44 0.07
N GLY A 344 -17.04 -12.64 0.55
CA GLY A 344 -17.48 -12.27 1.88
C GLY A 344 -17.76 -13.49 2.76
N SER A 345 -17.84 -13.24 4.06
CA SER A 345 -18.29 -14.19 5.05
C SER A 345 -19.29 -13.53 5.98
N LYS A 346 -20.24 -14.30 6.44
CA LYS A 346 -21.12 -13.92 7.56
C LYS A 346 -20.32 -13.74 8.86
N HIS A 347 -19.25 -14.48 8.97
CA HIS A 347 -18.39 -14.58 10.16
C HIS A 347 -16.99 -14.02 9.92
N THR A 348 -16.87 -12.97 9.10
CA THR A 348 -15.58 -12.32 8.86
C THR A 348 -14.97 -11.85 10.18
N TYR A 349 -13.70 -12.22 10.40
CA TYR A 349 -12.97 -11.95 11.65
C TYR A 349 -13.61 -12.49 12.93
N ASP A 350 -14.49 -13.48 12.80
CA ASP A 350 -15.02 -14.20 13.94
C ASP A 350 -14.27 -15.53 14.12
N PRO A 351 -13.35 -15.62 15.09
CA PRO A 351 -12.51 -16.81 15.27
C PRO A 351 -13.28 -18.03 15.78
N ASP A 352 -14.54 -17.86 16.17
CA ASP A 352 -15.38 -18.98 16.63
C ASP A 352 -16.08 -19.71 15.47
N HIS A 353 -15.95 -19.15 14.24
CA HIS A 353 -16.58 -19.68 13.03
C HIS A 353 -15.59 -19.78 11.86
N ASN A 354 -15.97 -20.51 10.82
CA ASN A 354 -15.22 -20.53 9.57
C ASN A 354 -15.37 -19.18 8.87
N ASP A 355 -14.25 -18.63 8.38
CA ASP A 355 -14.21 -17.38 7.66
C ASP A 355 -13.92 -17.62 6.17
N THR A 356 -14.89 -17.32 5.31
CA THR A 356 -14.78 -17.43 3.85
C THR A 356 -14.56 -16.10 3.16
N SER A 357 -14.30 -15.03 3.92
CA SER A 357 -13.98 -13.73 3.36
C SER A 357 -12.57 -13.69 2.77
N TRP A 358 -12.40 -12.90 1.73
CA TRP A 358 -11.07 -12.57 1.22
C TRP A 358 -10.26 -11.84 2.29
N ASP A 359 -9.05 -12.31 2.55
CA ASP A 359 -8.05 -11.60 3.35
C ASP A 359 -7.11 -10.86 2.38
N PRO A 360 -7.04 -9.54 2.43
CA PRO A 360 -6.17 -8.76 1.52
C PRO A 360 -4.67 -8.94 1.83
N MET A 361 -4.31 -9.88 2.67
CA MET A 361 -2.94 -10.19 3.11
C MET A 361 -2.29 -8.96 3.74
N TRP A 362 -1.32 -8.35 3.06
CA TRP A 362 -0.61 -7.16 3.49
C TRP A 362 -1.08 -5.87 2.78
N SER A 363 -2.20 -5.96 2.07
CA SER A 363 -2.82 -4.75 1.49
C SER A 363 -3.37 -3.87 2.62
N ARG A 364 -2.78 -2.70 2.79
CA ARG A 364 -3.15 -1.73 3.82
C ARG A 364 -4.09 -0.65 3.29
N GLY A 365 -4.19 -0.54 1.98
CA GLY A 365 -5.04 0.40 1.30
C GLY A 365 -6.36 -0.19 0.83
N ASP A 366 -7.19 0.68 0.30
CA ASP A 366 -8.40 0.29 -0.39
C ASP A 366 -8.09 -0.08 -1.84
N THR A 367 -8.28 -1.34 -2.18
CA THR A 367 -8.11 -1.86 -3.55
C THR A 367 -9.09 -1.26 -4.56
N SER A 368 -10.03 -0.44 -4.13
CA SER A 368 -11.03 0.22 -4.98
C SER A 368 -10.68 1.64 -5.41
N ASP A 369 -9.48 2.15 -5.14
CA ASP A 369 -9.02 3.54 -5.42
C ASP A 369 -9.80 4.60 -4.63
N SER A 370 -10.20 4.37 -3.39
CA SER A 370 -11.03 5.28 -2.63
C SER A 370 -10.31 5.95 -1.48
N GLU A 371 -10.39 7.27 -1.42
CA GLU A 371 -9.90 8.06 -0.29
C GLU A 371 -10.89 8.04 0.89
N LEU A 372 -12.20 8.08 0.59
CA LEU A 372 -13.23 7.96 1.61
C LEU A 372 -13.15 6.62 2.31
N PHE A 373 -12.94 5.56 1.56
CA PHE A 373 -12.92 4.21 2.10
C PHE A 373 -11.63 3.91 2.84
N GLN A 374 -10.54 4.54 2.49
CA GLN A 374 -9.34 4.47 3.30
C GLN A 374 -9.58 5.03 4.69
N TYR A 375 -10.23 6.17 4.81
CA TYR A 375 -10.63 6.66 6.12
C TYR A 375 -11.61 5.69 6.79
N GLY A 376 -12.48 5.08 6.02
CA GLY A 376 -13.34 4.01 6.46
C GLY A 376 -12.57 2.81 6.95
N THR A 377 -11.59 2.30 6.21
CA THR A 377 -10.73 1.18 6.59
C THR A 377 -9.95 1.49 7.86
N TYR A 378 -9.37 2.68 7.95
CA TYR A 378 -8.69 3.17 9.15
C TYR A 378 -9.61 3.19 10.39
N TYR A 379 -10.91 3.34 10.18
CA TYR A 379 -11.93 3.30 11.23
C TYR A 379 -12.73 1.98 11.25
N GLY A 380 -12.25 0.96 10.55
CA GLY A 380 -12.84 -0.37 10.56
C GLY A 380 -13.77 -0.70 9.39
N PHE A 381 -13.72 0.02 8.25
CA PHE A 381 -14.46 -0.33 7.03
C PHE A 381 -13.71 -1.41 6.22
N GLY A 382 -13.95 -2.67 6.45
CA GLY A 382 -13.36 -3.78 5.70
C GLY A 382 -13.75 -3.81 4.21
N TRP A 383 -13.25 -2.85 3.45
CA TRP A 383 -13.51 -2.72 2.01
C TRP A 383 -12.68 -3.67 1.16
N ASN A 384 -11.68 -4.28 1.76
CA ASN A 384 -10.83 -5.27 1.12
C ASN A 384 -11.44 -6.68 1.17
N SER A 385 -12.74 -6.79 1.42
CA SER A 385 -13.50 -8.03 1.51
C SER A 385 -14.98 -7.79 1.21
N ASN A 386 -15.72 -8.84 0.93
CA ASN A 386 -17.18 -8.80 0.75
C ASN A 386 -17.63 -7.73 -0.26
N MET A 387 -17.02 -7.72 -1.46
CA MET A 387 -17.22 -6.66 -2.44
C MET A 387 -17.30 -7.20 -3.86
N ILE A 388 -18.24 -6.65 -4.62
CA ILE A 388 -18.32 -6.74 -6.09
C ILE A 388 -18.39 -5.31 -6.59
N HIS A 389 -17.38 -4.86 -7.38
CA HIS A 389 -17.26 -3.48 -7.80
C HIS A 389 -16.94 -3.38 -9.29
N PRO A 390 -17.95 -3.39 -10.19
CA PRO A 390 -17.78 -2.94 -11.56
C PRO A 390 -17.51 -1.44 -11.59
N LYS A 391 -16.55 -1.00 -12.40
CA LYS A 391 -16.08 0.40 -12.45
C LYS A 391 -15.70 0.78 -13.87
N LEU A 392 -16.17 1.93 -14.32
CA LEU A 392 -15.70 2.59 -15.53
C LEU A 392 -14.81 3.78 -15.15
N LYS A 393 -13.63 3.85 -15.74
CA LYS A 393 -12.69 4.95 -15.61
C LYS A 393 -12.41 5.53 -16.99
N LEU A 394 -12.62 6.82 -17.14
CA LEU A 394 -12.33 7.58 -18.35
C LEU A 394 -11.30 8.65 -17.99
N GLY A 395 -10.25 8.77 -18.77
CA GLY A 395 -9.23 9.75 -18.49
C GLY A 395 -8.45 10.19 -19.72
N SER A 396 -7.58 11.16 -19.51
CA SER A 396 -6.65 11.62 -20.51
C SER A 396 -5.37 12.16 -19.89
N LYS A 397 -4.25 11.93 -20.55
CA LYS A 397 -3.01 12.64 -20.30
C LYS A 397 -2.87 13.74 -21.32
N PHE A 398 -2.41 14.92 -20.90
CA PHE A 398 -2.20 16.10 -21.75
C PHE A 398 -0.72 16.52 -21.65
N GLY A 399 -0.02 16.51 -22.79
CA GLY A 399 1.41 16.76 -22.74
C GLY A 399 2.13 15.76 -21.81
N LYS A 400 3.18 16.24 -21.16
CA LYS A 400 4.07 15.38 -20.38
C LYS A 400 3.58 15.12 -18.93
N TYR A 401 2.87 16.06 -18.33
CA TYR A 401 2.70 16.08 -16.87
C TYR A 401 1.25 16.24 -16.38
N HIS A 402 0.31 16.51 -17.27
CA HIS A 402 -1.09 16.68 -16.90
C HIS A 402 -1.85 15.37 -17.06
N SER A 403 -2.68 15.04 -16.10
CA SER A 403 -3.53 13.85 -16.12
C SER A 403 -4.86 14.17 -15.48
N LEU A 404 -5.94 13.86 -16.17
CA LEU A 404 -7.31 13.96 -15.65
C LEU A 404 -8.01 12.63 -15.79
N TYR A 405 -8.72 12.21 -14.75
CA TYR A 405 -9.66 11.11 -14.90
C TYR A 405 -10.92 11.29 -14.06
N ILE A 406 -11.96 10.59 -14.50
CA ILE A 406 -13.20 10.37 -13.77
C ILE A 406 -13.43 8.86 -13.74
N SER A 407 -13.79 8.32 -12.59
CA SER A 407 -14.22 6.93 -12.46
C SER A 407 -15.52 6.84 -11.68
N SER A 408 -16.36 5.88 -12.04
CA SER A 408 -17.62 5.63 -11.34
C SER A 408 -18.01 4.15 -11.43
N GLY A 409 -18.63 3.63 -10.38
CA GLY A 409 -19.12 2.26 -10.36
C GLY A 409 -19.99 1.95 -9.16
N PRO A 410 -21.04 1.13 -9.34
CA PRO A 410 -21.82 0.60 -8.25
C PRO A 410 -21.02 -0.42 -7.45
N MET A 411 -21.29 -0.52 -6.17
CA MET A 411 -20.68 -1.48 -5.26
C MET A 411 -21.76 -2.39 -4.67
N PHE A 412 -21.47 -3.68 -4.60
CA PHE A 412 -22.34 -4.68 -4.02
C PHE A 412 -21.58 -5.54 -3.01
N ALA A 413 -22.26 -6.05 -2.01
CA ALA A 413 -21.74 -7.08 -1.13
C ALA A 413 -21.86 -8.47 -1.78
N ASP A 414 -20.87 -9.34 -1.59
CA ASP A 414 -20.97 -10.76 -1.92
C ASP A 414 -21.95 -11.47 -0.97
N LYS A 415 -21.84 -11.20 0.31
CA LYS A 415 -22.78 -11.68 1.34
C LYS A 415 -23.54 -10.51 1.93
N GLN A 416 -24.87 -10.69 2.00
CA GLN A 416 -25.79 -9.68 2.50
C GLN A 416 -25.56 -9.35 3.97
N ASP A 417 -25.28 -10.35 4.78
CA ASP A 417 -25.00 -10.30 6.21
C ASP A 417 -23.48 -10.39 6.52
N GLY A 418 -22.64 -10.13 5.52
CA GLY A 418 -21.18 -10.12 5.66
C GLY A 418 -20.65 -8.90 6.37
N TYR A 419 -19.34 -8.93 6.60
CA TYR A 419 -18.60 -7.85 7.25
C TYR A 419 -18.82 -6.49 6.58
N GLY A 420 -18.94 -5.46 7.39
CA GLY A 420 -19.21 -4.12 6.92
C GLY A 420 -20.67 -3.77 6.80
N ARG A 421 -21.55 -4.66 7.18
CA ARG A 421 -22.95 -4.33 7.35
C ARG A 421 -23.13 -3.47 8.60
N ALA A 422 -23.56 -2.25 8.38
CA ALA A 422 -24.05 -1.40 9.46
C ALA A 422 -25.57 -1.47 9.46
N ASP A 423 -26.16 -2.25 10.35
CA ASP A 423 -27.58 -2.24 10.73
C ASP A 423 -28.59 -1.80 9.63
N GLY A 424 -28.33 -2.14 8.35
CA GLY A 424 -29.26 -1.94 7.26
C GLY A 424 -30.48 -2.87 7.42
N ASP A 425 -31.47 -2.75 6.56
CA ASP A 425 -32.69 -3.61 6.58
C ASP A 425 -32.39 -5.10 6.38
N GLY A 426 -31.12 -5.45 6.14
CA GLY A 426 -30.64 -6.81 6.01
C GLY A 426 -31.04 -7.51 4.71
N THR A 427 -31.72 -6.81 3.81
CA THR A 427 -32.30 -7.38 2.59
C THR A 427 -31.52 -7.02 1.32
N SER A 428 -30.70 -5.99 1.36
CA SER A 428 -29.97 -5.46 0.20
C SER A 428 -28.51 -5.85 0.17
N ARG A 429 -28.00 -6.18 -1.01
CA ARG A 429 -26.55 -6.28 -1.29
C ARG A 429 -25.95 -5.00 -1.85
N TYR A 430 -26.79 -4.03 -2.21
CA TYR A 430 -26.32 -2.79 -2.84
C TYR A 430 -25.65 -1.88 -1.83
N LYS A 431 -24.32 -1.80 -1.89
CA LYS A 431 -23.51 -0.93 -1.02
C LYS A 431 -23.58 0.53 -1.43
N GLY A 432 -23.78 0.84 -2.70
CA GLY A 432 -23.90 2.21 -3.17
C GLY A 432 -23.18 2.50 -4.48
N LEU A 433 -23.16 3.76 -4.86
CA LEU A 433 -22.45 4.27 -6.04
C LEU A 433 -21.26 5.13 -5.60
N LYS A 434 -20.06 4.79 -6.07
CA LYS A 434 -18.83 5.54 -5.85
C LYS A 434 -18.43 6.26 -7.14
N SER A 435 -18.01 7.52 -7.02
CA SER A 435 -17.50 8.31 -8.13
C SER A 435 -16.28 9.12 -7.67
N ILE A 436 -15.24 9.17 -8.48
CA ILE A 436 -14.00 9.88 -8.23
C ILE A 436 -13.64 10.73 -9.45
N ALA A 437 -13.15 11.95 -9.21
CA ALA A 437 -12.50 12.77 -10.21
C ALA A 437 -11.15 13.24 -9.69
N ARG A 438 -10.09 13.15 -10.51
CA ARG A 438 -8.75 13.57 -10.14
C ARG A 438 -8.07 14.30 -11.29
N TYR A 439 -7.39 15.40 -10.95
CA TYR A 439 -6.54 16.15 -11.87
C TYR A 439 -5.16 16.35 -11.26
N ASP A 440 -4.13 15.89 -11.96
CA ASP A 440 -2.73 16.06 -11.61
C ASP A 440 -2.09 17.04 -12.59
N PHE A 441 -1.28 17.99 -12.07
CA PHE A 441 -0.62 18.99 -12.88
C PHE A 441 0.66 19.53 -12.19
N PRO A 442 1.67 19.95 -12.95
CA PRO A 442 2.84 20.63 -12.41
C PRO A 442 2.54 22.11 -12.20
N LEU A 443 3.07 22.70 -11.14
CA LEU A 443 3.16 24.16 -10.99
C LEU A 443 4.50 24.68 -11.48
N LEU A 444 5.57 23.93 -11.25
CA LEU A 444 6.93 24.30 -11.65
C LEU A 444 7.74 23.03 -11.88
N ILE A 445 8.47 23.03 -12.96
CA ILE A 445 9.50 22.05 -13.25
C ILE A 445 10.76 22.83 -13.62
N ALA A 446 11.77 22.76 -12.77
CA ALA A 446 13.04 23.39 -13.07
C ALA A 446 13.68 22.76 -14.33
N PRO A 447 14.45 23.52 -15.10
CA PRO A 447 15.21 22.96 -16.19
C PRO A 447 16.07 21.78 -15.73
N LYS A 448 16.20 20.79 -16.58
CA LYS A 448 17.06 19.66 -16.32
C LYS A 448 18.52 20.08 -16.38
N ASP A 449 19.33 19.54 -15.48
CA ASP A 449 20.78 19.70 -15.54
C ASP A 449 21.42 18.85 -16.66
N ALA A 450 22.74 18.87 -16.75
CA ALA A 450 23.48 18.11 -17.75
C ALA A 450 23.28 16.59 -17.64
N SER A 451 22.87 16.09 -16.48
CA SER A 451 22.51 14.67 -16.27
C SER A 451 21.07 14.34 -16.65
N GLY A 452 20.29 15.34 -17.08
CA GLY A 452 18.89 15.18 -17.45
C GLY A 452 17.93 15.13 -16.27
N VAL A 453 18.39 15.41 -15.06
CA VAL A 453 17.60 15.41 -13.82
C VAL A 453 17.14 16.83 -13.50
N SER A 454 15.87 16.97 -13.14
CA SER A 454 15.34 18.24 -12.63
C SER A 454 15.62 18.31 -11.13
N ARG A 455 16.32 19.36 -10.70
CA ARG A 455 16.71 19.55 -9.29
C ARG A 455 15.58 20.05 -8.40
N PHE A 456 14.50 20.51 -9.00
CA PHE A 456 13.38 21.06 -8.26
C PHE A 456 12.08 20.92 -9.06
N GLU A 457 11.07 20.31 -8.44
CA GLU A 457 9.77 20.09 -9.07
C GLU A 457 8.65 20.38 -8.09
N ILE A 458 7.59 21.04 -8.56
CA ILE A 458 6.36 21.26 -7.79
C ILE A 458 5.21 20.62 -8.55
N TYR A 459 4.63 19.59 -7.96
CA TYR A 459 3.44 18.91 -8.47
C TYR A 459 2.23 19.21 -7.61
N CYS A 460 1.10 19.29 -8.26
CA CYS A 460 -0.18 19.45 -7.61
C CYS A 460 -1.16 18.38 -8.06
N HIS A 461 -2.10 18.08 -7.17
CA HIS A 461 -3.31 17.40 -7.58
C HIS A 461 -4.55 17.89 -6.82
N ILE A 462 -5.68 17.72 -7.45
CA ILE A 462 -7.00 17.90 -6.84
C ILE A 462 -7.76 16.59 -7.05
N ILE A 463 -8.36 16.08 -5.98
CA ILE A 463 -9.22 14.90 -6.02
C ILE A 463 -10.54 15.21 -5.34
N GLY A 464 -11.62 14.77 -5.98
CA GLY A 464 -12.96 14.78 -5.40
C GLY A 464 -13.55 13.37 -5.46
N GLU A 465 -14.17 12.93 -4.38
CA GLU A 465 -14.88 11.66 -4.32
C GLU A 465 -16.28 11.85 -3.75
N LEU A 466 -17.24 11.15 -4.33
CA LEU A 466 -18.63 11.09 -3.89
C LEU A 466 -19.02 9.62 -3.72
N PHE A 467 -19.62 9.32 -2.59
CA PHE A 467 -20.23 8.03 -2.33
C PHE A 467 -21.70 8.21 -1.93
N ASN A 468 -22.59 7.65 -2.72
CA ASN A 468 -24.01 7.57 -2.43
C ASN A 468 -24.32 6.18 -1.86
N PRO A 469 -24.53 6.05 -0.54
CA PRO A 469 -24.78 4.75 0.10
C PRO A 469 -26.06 4.10 -0.43
N GLY A 470 -26.01 2.78 -0.61
CA GLY A 470 -27.18 1.96 -0.88
C GLY A 470 -27.82 1.40 0.39
N ASN A 471 -28.85 0.60 0.23
CA ASN A 471 -29.63 0.02 1.34
C ASN A 471 -28.88 -1.07 2.14
N TYR A 472 -27.61 -1.36 1.76
CA TYR A 472 -26.71 -2.16 2.58
C TYR A 472 -26.35 -1.48 3.91
N TYR A 473 -26.41 -0.15 3.95
CA TYR A 473 -26.12 0.68 5.12
C TYR A 473 -27.37 1.35 5.68
N GLU A 474 -27.41 1.61 6.97
CA GLU A 474 -28.49 2.39 7.61
C GLU A 474 -28.62 3.82 7.12
N THR A 475 -27.59 4.37 6.48
CA THR A 475 -27.56 5.77 6.06
C THR A 475 -27.75 5.91 4.57
N SER A 476 -28.65 6.79 4.17
CA SER A 476 -28.80 7.22 2.77
C SER A 476 -28.07 8.54 2.47
N ARG A 477 -27.34 9.09 3.44
CA ARG A 477 -26.69 10.41 3.27
C ARG A 477 -25.42 10.26 2.46
N PRO A 478 -25.23 11.03 1.38
CA PRO A 478 -24.01 11.02 0.61
C PRO A 478 -22.81 11.38 1.47
N ALA A 479 -21.69 10.69 1.23
CA ALA A 479 -20.38 11.01 1.74
C ALA A 479 -19.55 11.63 0.63
N TYR A 480 -18.73 12.62 0.94
CA TYR A 480 -17.81 13.19 -0.01
C TYR A 480 -16.44 13.45 0.60
N PHE A 481 -15.44 13.44 -0.27
CA PHE A 481 -14.07 13.79 0.04
C PHE A 481 -13.53 14.76 -1.00
N ILE A 482 -12.79 15.75 -0.55
CA ILE A 482 -12.09 16.71 -1.41
C ILE A 482 -10.69 16.88 -0.84
N ARG A 483 -9.69 16.81 -1.71
CA ARG A 483 -8.31 17.09 -1.38
C ARG A 483 -7.66 17.91 -2.47
N TRP A 484 -6.88 18.87 -2.05
CA TRP A 484 -5.81 19.45 -2.87
C TRP A 484 -4.47 19.16 -2.21
N GLN A 485 -3.45 19.02 -3.03
CA GLN A 485 -2.10 18.73 -2.60
C GLN A 485 -1.09 19.47 -3.43
N VAL A 486 -0.02 19.91 -2.77
CA VAL A 486 1.21 20.44 -3.38
C VAL A 486 2.37 19.61 -2.85
N THR A 487 3.20 19.13 -3.77
CA THR A 487 4.39 18.34 -3.48
C THR A 487 5.59 19.02 -4.08
N PHE A 488 6.57 19.32 -3.24
CA PHE A 488 7.88 19.85 -3.62
C PHE A 488 8.87 18.69 -3.59
N LYS A 489 9.63 18.50 -4.67
CA LYS A 489 10.73 17.53 -4.75
C LYS A 489 12.02 18.26 -5.07
N PHE A 490 13.12 17.85 -4.44
CA PHE A 490 14.46 18.47 -4.61
C PHE A 490 15.56 17.43 -4.47
#